data_bd730a1631c95858a9e37f69efe6945e
#
_entry.id   bd730a1631c95858a9e37f69efe6945e
#
_cell.length_a   1.000
_cell.length_b   1.000
_cell.length_c   1.000
_cell.angle_alpha   90.00
_cell.angle_beta   90.00
_cell.angle_gamma   90.00
#
_symmetry.space_group_name_H-M   'P 1'
#
loop_
_entity.id
_entity.type
_entity.pdbx_description
1 polymer ?
#
loop_
_entity_poly.entity_id
_entity_poly.type
_entity_poly.pdbx_seq_one_letter_code
_entity_poly.pdbx_strand_id
1 'polypeptide(L)'
;MDANVGSAEPLMEGGVGSTEPLMNRAAIEAVLPHRDPMLLIDEVVELVPGERVQARRTITQADCAGHFPGNPIMPGVKMVEALAQCGAVAVLSQEENRGKLALFAGIDDVRFKRIVRPGEVLDLECVVESVRGPVGRGKVKATVDGQLAVRGTLTFAVGEEAS
;
A
#
# COMPACT_ATOMS: atom_id res chain seq x y z
N MET A 1 39.30 -40.44 30.66
CA MET A 1 39.61 -39.17 29.99
C MET A 1 38.47 -38.86 29.08
N ASP A 2 37.61 -38.03 29.59
CA ASP A 2 36.29 -37.79 28.99
C ASP A 2 36.40 -36.74 27.92
N ALA A 3 35.93 -37.04 26.71
CA ALA A 3 35.70 -36.07 25.66
C ALA A 3 34.23 -35.70 25.65
N ASN A 4 33.92 -34.53 26.17
CA ASN A 4 32.60 -33.90 26.16
C ASN A 4 32.27 -33.47 24.73
N VAL A 5 31.31 -34.13 24.09
CA VAL A 5 30.77 -33.75 22.81
C VAL A 5 29.62 -32.77 23.09
N GLY A 6 29.90 -31.50 22.91
CA GLY A 6 28.89 -30.43 23.01
C GLY A 6 27.77 -30.62 22.00
N SER A 7 26.57 -30.76 22.52
CA SER A 7 25.34 -30.79 21.76
C SER A 7 25.13 -29.43 21.09
N ALA A 8 25.14 -29.39 19.77
CA ALA A 8 24.70 -28.25 19.01
C ALA A 8 23.16 -28.16 19.13
N GLU A 9 22.65 -27.11 19.74
CA GLU A 9 21.23 -26.79 19.72
C GLU A 9 20.79 -26.46 18.27
N PRO A 10 19.67 -27.00 17.82
CA PRO A 10 19.15 -26.61 16.50
C PRO A 10 18.71 -25.15 16.53
N LEU A 11 19.17 -24.39 15.55
CA LEU A 11 18.69 -23.01 15.27
C LEU A 11 17.18 -23.04 15.16
N MET A 12 16.52 -22.26 16.00
CA MET A 12 15.08 -22.01 15.92
C MET A 12 14.77 -21.45 14.53
N GLU A 13 14.11 -22.23 13.72
CA GLU A 13 13.52 -21.76 12.48
C GLU A 13 12.56 -20.64 12.82
N GLY A 14 12.83 -19.44 12.28
CA GLY A 14 12.00 -18.27 12.42
C GLY A 14 10.56 -18.59 12.01
N GLY A 15 9.65 -18.33 12.90
CA GLY A 15 8.22 -18.56 12.69
C GLY A 15 7.79 -17.97 11.36
N VAL A 16 7.16 -18.80 10.56
CA VAL A 16 6.41 -18.37 9.36
C VAL A 16 5.32 -17.42 9.87
N GLY A 17 5.52 -16.12 9.65
CA GLY A 17 4.52 -15.12 9.96
C GLY A 17 3.18 -15.53 9.36
N SER A 18 2.08 -15.29 10.08
CA SER A 18 0.74 -15.67 9.67
C SER A 18 0.51 -15.30 8.21
N THR A 19 0.02 -16.26 7.42
CA THR A 19 -0.28 -16.09 5.99
C THR A 19 -1.49 -15.18 5.76
N GLU A 20 -2.18 -14.76 6.81
CA GLU A 20 -3.35 -13.90 6.72
C GLU A 20 -2.97 -12.42 6.72
N PRO A 21 -3.59 -11.60 5.86
CA PRO A 21 -3.36 -10.15 5.85
C PRO A 21 -3.89 -9.51 7.13
N LEU A 22 -3.29 -8.40 7.54
CA LEU A 22 -3.75 -7.59 8.67
C LEU A 22 -5.15 -7.03 8.44
N MET A 23 -5.44 -6.60 7.20
CA MET A 23 -6.77 -6.17 6.77
C MET A 23 -7.11 -6.82 5.43
N ASN A 24 -8.25 -7.46 5.37
CA ASN A 24 -8.86 -7.92 4.12
C ASN A 24 -9.65 -6.80 3.44
N ARG A 25 -10.24 -7.09 2.29
CA ARG A 25 -11.02 -6.13 1.50
C ARG A 25 -12.14 -5.44 2.32
N ALA A 26 -12.89 -6.22 3.08
CA ALA A 26 -14.00 -5.68 3.90
C ALA A 26 -13.50 -4.71 4.99
N ALA A 27 -12.37 -5.02 5.62
CA ALA A 27 -11.74 -4.14 6.61
C ALA A 27 -11.22 -2.85 5.97
N ILE A 28 -10.67 -2.92 4.76
CA ILE A 28 -10.23 -1.75 3.99
C ILE A 28 -11.44 -0.86 3.64
N GLU A 29 -12.54 -1.44 3.18
CA GLU A 29 -13.78 -0.72 2.87
C GLU A 29 -14.43 -0.06 4.09
N ALA A 30 -14.15 -0.56 5.29
CA ALA A 30 -14.58 0.09 6.53
C ALA A 30 -13.77 1.35 6.87
N VAL A 31 -12.56 1.50 6.30
CA VAL A 31 -11.67 2.65 6.50
C VAL A 31 -11.74 3.62 5.33
N LEU A 32 -11.72 3.10 4.10
CA LEU A 32 -11.75 3.90 2.88
C LEU A 32 -13.17 4.03 2.31
N PRO A 33 -13.58 5.22 1.84
CA PRO A 33 -14.86 5.39 1.16
C PRO A 33 -14.89 4.81 -0.25
N HIS A 34 -13.74 4.51 -0.83
CA HIS A 34 -13.60 3.95 -2.18
C HIS A 34 -14.31 2.60 -2.33
N ARG A 35 -14.88 2.36 -3.49
CA ARG A 35 -15.55 1.10 -3.87
C ARG A 35 -15.14 0.72 -5.28
N ASP A 36 -15.41 -0.52 -5.68
CA ASP A 36 -15.18 -0.96 -7.05
C ASP A 36 -15.92 -0.06 -8.06
N PRO A 37 -15.29 0.26 -9.19
CA PRO A 37 -13.99 -0.22 -9.66
C PRO A 37 -12.79 0.63 -9.19
N MET A 38 -13.00 1.63 -8.32
CA MET A 38 -11.99 2.60 -7.91
C MET A 38 -11.13 2.14 -6.73
N LEU A 39 -11.54 1.12 -5.99
CA LEU A 39 -10.73 0.58 -4.89
C LEU A 39 -9.58 -0.29 -5.43
N LEU A 40 -8.35 0.20 -5.26
CA LEU A 40 -7.12 -0.37 -5.83
C LEU A 40 -6.20 -1.01 -4.80
N ILE A 41 -6.76 -1.49 -3.69
CA ILE A 41 -6.05 -2.26 -2.65
C ILE A 41 -6.83 -3.54 -2.38
N ASP A 42 -6.14 -4.67 -2.33
CA ASP A 42 -6.75 -5.96 -2.02
C ASP A 42 -6.58 -6.33 -0.54
N GLU A 43 -5.41 -6.05 0.02
CA GLU A 43 -5.07 -6.37 1.41
C GLU A 43 -4.04 -5.41 1.99
N VAL A 44 -4.06 -5.24 3.30
CA VAL A 44 -3.03 -4.54 4.08
C VAL A 44 -2.24 -5.56 4.85
N VAL A 45 -0.93 -5.54 4.75
CA VAL A 45 -0.02 -6.51 5.40
C VAL A 45 0.70 -5.94 6.61
N GLU A 46 0.89 -4.62 6.64
CA GLU A 46 1.46 -3.91 7.78
C GLU A 46 0.80 -2.53 7.93
N LEU A 47 0.53 -2.13 9.16
CA LEU A 47 -0.06 -0.83 9.48
C LEU A 47 0.42 -0.34 10.84
N VAL A 48 1.00 0.85 10.85
CA VAL A 48 1.19 1.67 12.05
C VAL A 48 0.41 2.97 11.79
N PRO A 49 -0.77 3.14 12.42
CA PRO A 49 -1.65 4.28 12.15
C PRO A 49 -0.94 5.62 12.27
N GLY A 50 -1.09 6.48 11.27
CA GLY A 50 -0.44 7.78 11.20
C GLY A 50 1.04 7.78 10.84
N GLU A 51 1.67 6.62 10.68
CA GLU A 51 3.10 6.50 10.44
C GLU A 51 3.45 5.78 9.13
N ARG A 52 2.98 4.56 8.95
CA ARG A 52 3.30 3.75 7.76
C ARG A 52 2.29 2.65 7.49
N VAL A 53 2.28 2.20 6.26
CA VAL A 53 1.41 1.14 5.78
C VAL A 53 2.06 0.40 4.63
N GLN A 54 1.85 -0.91 4.59
CA GLN A 54 2.16 -1.74 3.44
C GLN A 54 0.89 -2.50 3.02
N ALA A 55 0.62 -2.50 1.73
CA ALA A 55 -0.56 -3.09 1.14
C ALA A 55 -0.21 -3.80 -0.17
N ARG A 56 -1.15 -4.56 -0.72
CA ARG A 56 -0.99 -5.28 -1.99
C ARG A 56 -2.19 -5.09 -2.90
N ARG A 57 -1.90 -5.06 -4.19
CA ARG A 57 -2.88 -5.11 -5.27
C ARG A 57 -2.44 -6.14 -6.31
N THR A 58 -3.26 -7.13 -6.57
CA THR A 58 -3.10 -7.98 -7.76
C THR A 58 -3.71 -7.26 -8.95
N ILE A 59 -2.89 -6.98 -9.96
CA ILE A 59 -3.32 -6.25 -11.16
C ILE A 59 -4.19 -7.16 -12.02
N THR A 60 -5.35 -6.67 -12.40
CA THR A 60 -6.32 -7.39 -13.22
C THR A 60 -6.37 -6.87 -14.66
N GLN A 61 -6.99 -7.62 -15.57
CA GLN A 61 -7.27 -7.14 -16.92
C GLN A 61 -8.12 -5.86 -16.90
N ALA A 62 -9.08 -5.77 -15.96
CA ALA A 62 -9.93 -4.60 -15.81
C ALA A 62 -9.15 -3.35 -15.40
N ASP A 63 -8.09 -3.49 -14.61
CA ASP A 63 -7.22 -2.37 -14.23
C ASP A 63 -6.50 -1.76 -15.45
N CYS A 64 -6.28 -2.56 -16.47
CA CYS A 64 -5.53 -2.20 -17.69
C CYS A 64 -6.46 -1.96 -18.91
N ALA A 65 -7.77 -2.01 -18.75
CA ALA A 65 -8.73 -1.94 -19.84
C ALA A 65 -8.54 -0.68 -20.70
N GLY A 66 -8.32 -0.87 -22.01
CA GLY A 66 -8.07 0.21 -22.95
C GLY A 66 -6.66 0.82 -22.92
N HIS A 67 -5.77 0.32 -22.06
CA HIS A 67 -4.41 0.85 -21.88
C HIS A 67 -3.33 -0.24 -22.02
N PHE A 68 -3.05 -0.81 -23.17
CA PHE A 68 -3.58 -0.50 -24.51
C PHE A 68 -4.25 -1.71 -25.13
N PRO A 69 -5.09 -1.57 -26.17
CA PRO A 69 -5.67 -2.73 -26.89
C PRO A 69 -4.59 -3.69 -27.38
N GLY A 70 -4.70 -4.98 -27.03
CA GLY A 70 -3.71 -6.00 -27.37
C GLY A 70 -2.38 -5.96 -26.59
N ASN A 71 -2.16 -4.94 -25.76
CA ASN A 71 -0.98 -4.77 -24.92
C ASN A 71 -1.36 -4.14 -23.57
N PRO A 72 -2.01 -4.90 -22.68
CA PRO A 72 -2.51 -4.37 -21.41
C PRO A 72 -1.35 -4.01 -20.46
N ILE A 73 -1.37 -2.77 -20.00
CA ILE A 73 -0.40 -2.19 -19.08
C ILE A 73 -1.17 -1.42 -18.02
N MET A 74 -0.80 -1.57 -16.76
CA MET A 74 -1.36 -0.77 -15.68
C MET A 74 -1.03 0.70 -15.90
N PRO A 75 -2.02 1.60 -16.01
CA PRO A 75 -1.73 3.03 -16.12
C PRO A 75 -0.92 3.53 -14.94
N GLY A 76 0.15 4.28 -15.20
CA GLY A 76 1.00 4.81 -14.13
C GLY A 76 0.23 5.64 -13.13
N VAL A 77 -0.71 6.45 -13.58
CA VAL A 77 -1.56 7.28 -12.71
C VAL A 77 -2.47 6.46 -11.79
N LYS A 78 -2.89 5.26 -12.22
CA LYS A 78 -3.61 4.32 -11.34
C LYS A 78 -2.70 3.72 -10.26
N MET A 79 -1.42 3.50 -10.54
CA MET A 79 -0.46 3.09 -9.51
C MET A 79 -0.29 4.19 -8.45
N VAL A 80 -0.25 5.46 -8.87
CA VAL A 80 -0.21 6.60 -7.95
C VAL A 80 -1.48 6.66 -7.10
N GLU A 81 -2.64 6.43 -7.71
CA GLU A 81 -3.91 6.35 -6.96
C GLU A 81 -3.90 5.20 -5.95
N ALA A 82 -3.42 4.01 -6.33
CA ALA A 82 -3.28 2.89 -5.40
C ALA A 82 -2.38 3.24 -4.20
N LEU A 83 -1.29 3.95 -4.44
CA LEU A 83 -0.39 4.45 -3.39
C LEU A 83 -1.06 5.51 -2.52
N ALA A 84 -1.91 6.36 -3.07
CA ALA A 84 -2.68 7.32 -2.31
C ALA A 84 -3.69 6.64 -1.38
N GLN A 85 -4.40 5.64 -1.88
CA GLN A 85 -5.31 4.84 -1.08
C GLN A 85 -4.56 4.08 0.03
N CYS A 86 -3.39 3.54 -0.27
CA CYS A 86 -2.51 2.93 0.72
C CYS A 86 -2.18 3.94 1.83
N GLY A 87 -1.71 5.14 1.49
CA GLY A 87 -1.44 6.21 2.46
C GLY A 87 -2.68 6.66 3.24
N ALA A 88 -3.84 6.72 2.57
CA ALA A 88 -5.11 7.05 3.21
C ALA A 88 -5.50 6.02 4.29
N VAL A 89 -5.19 4.74 4.10
CA VAL A 89 -5.39 3.74 5.16
C VAL A 89 -4.63 4.10 6.43
N ALA A 90 -3.36 4.49 6.32
CA ALA A 90 -2.57 4.87 7.49
C ALA A 90 -3.18 6.06 8.24
N VAL A 91 -3.64 7.05 7.52
CA VAL A 91 -4.16 8.31 8.10
C VAL A 91 -5.57 8.15 8.64
N LEU A 92 -6.46 7.51 7.90
CA LEU A 92 -7.86 7.32 8.28
C LEU A 92 -8.08 6.20 9.31
N SER A 93 -7.06 5.37 9.57
CA SER A 93 -7.08 4.38 10.66
C SER A 93 -6.86 5.01 12.03
N GLN A 94 -6.41 6.25 12.11
CA GLN A 94 -6.34 7.00 13.35
C GLN A 94 -7.75 7.33 13.84
N GLU A 95 -7.99 7.21 15.15
CA GLU A 95 -9.32 7.37 15.73
C GLU A 95 -9.94 8.74 15.42
N GLU A 96 -9.15 9.80 15.50
CA GLU A 96 -9.56 11.18 15.21
C GLU A 96 -9.92 11.43 13.74
N ASN A 97 -9.52 10.54 12.84
CA ASN A 97 -9.73 10.66 11.39
C ASN A 97 -10.78 9.69 10.84
N ARG A 98 -11.37 8.88 11.68
CA ARG A 98 -12.39 7.91 11.25
C ARG A 98 -13.59 8.61 10.62
N GLY A 99 -14.05 8.06 9.47
CA GLY A 99 -15.19 8.61 8.72
C GLY A 99 -14.88 9.84 7.89
N LYS A 100 -13.66 10.39 7.99
CA LYS A 100 -13.24 11.54 7.18
C LYS A 100 -12.77 11.11 5.79
N LEU A 101 -12.55 12.09 4.91
CA LEU A 101 -11.96 11.91 3.60
C LEU A 101 -10.50 12.32 3.61
N ALA A 102 -9.66 11.55 2.91
CA ALA A 102 -8.32 11.96 2.56
C ALA A 102 -8.30 12.30 1.06
N LEU A 103 -8.04 13.55 0.74
CA LEU A 103 -8.03 14.07 -0.63
C LEU A 103 -6.60 14.37 -1.07
N PHE A 104 -6.31 14.15 -2.34
CA PHE A 104 -5.07 14.63 -2.93
C PHE A 104 -4.95 16.15 -2.82
N ALA A 105 -3.82 16.63 -2.33
CA ALA A 105 -3.45 18.04 -2.34
C ALA A 105 -2.18 18.30 -3.16
N GLY A 106 -1.36 17.27 -3.40
CA GLY A 106 -0.18 17.39 -4.23
C GLY A 106 0.44 16.04 -4.59
N ILE A 107 1.10 16.01 -5.73
CA ILE A 107 1.85 14.87 -6.25
C ILE A 107 3.20 15.40 -6.70
N ASP A 108 4.28 15.00 -6.04
CA ASP A 108 5.62 15.52 -6.27
C ASP A 108 6.61 14.40 -6.59
N ASP A 109 7.58 14.68 -7.43
CA ASP A 109 8.73 13.82 -7.73
C ASP A 109 8.38 12.39 -8.13
N VAL A 110 7.24 12.20 -8.78
CA VAL A 110 6.81 10.87 -9.23
C VAL A 110 7.70 10.42 -10.40
N ARG A 111 8.20 9.20 -10.28
CA ARG A 111 9.02 8.53 -11.31
C ARG A 111 8.52 7.12 -11.52
N PHE A 112 8.18 6.80 -12.75
CA PHE A 112 7.82 5.46 -13.20
C PHE A 112 9.08 4.74 -13.71
N LYS A 113 9.34 3.56 -13.17
CA LYS A 113 10.58 2.81 -13.41
C LYS A 113 10.37 1.47 -14.09
N ARG A 114 9.16 0.92 -14.02
CA ARG A 114 8.83 -0.40 -14.53
C ARG A 114 7.38 -0.43 -15.03
N ILE A 115 7.18 -1.07 -16.18
CA ILE A 115 5.85 -1.44 -16.67
C ILE A 115 5.28 -2.55 -15.78
N VAL A 116 4.01 -2.44 -15.42
CA VAL A 116 3.26 -3.43 -14.65
C VAL A 116 2.11 -3.96 -15.48
N ARG A 117 1.90 -5.28 -15.45
CA ARG A 117 0.95 -5.99 -16.31
C ARG A 117 -0.07 -6.79 -15.49
N PRO A 118 -1.21 -7.16 -16.08
CA PRO A 118 -2.17 -8.06 -15.42
C PRO A 118 -1.50 -9.34 -14.92
N GLY A 119 -1.91 -9.79 -13.73
CA GLY A 119 -1.36 -10.95 -13.04
C GLY A 119 -0.20 -10.64 -12.11
N GLU A 120 0.45 -9.50 -12.25
CA GLU A 120 1.50 -9.09 -11.32
C GLU A 120 0.93 -8.55 -10.01
N VAL A 121 1.65 -8.75 -8.92
CA VAL A 121 1.30 -8.22 -7.59
C VAL A 121 2.11 -6.96 -7.34
N LEU A 122 1.41 -5.88 -7.07
CA LEU A 122 1.99 -4.60 -6.71
C LEU A 122 2.06 -4.49 -5.19
N ASP A 123 3.26 -4.50 -4.64
CA ASP A 123 3.51 -4.20 -3.23
C ASP A 123 3.56 -2.68 -3.06
N LEU A 124 2.68 -2.14 -2.25
CA LEU A 124 2.48 -0.71 -2.02
C LEU A 124 3.02 -0.33 -0.64
N GLU A 125 3.74 0.77 -0.56
CA GLU A 125 4.23 1.32 0.71
C GLU A 125 4.02 2.83 0.78
N CYS A 126 3.56 3.30 1.94
CA CYS A 126 3.56 4.72 2.29
C CYS A 126 4.17 4.91 3.68
N VAL A 127 5.10 5.85 3.77
CA VAL A 127 5.67 6.34 5.04
C VAL A 127 5.29 7.80 5.20
N VAL A 128 4.52 8.12 6.23
CA VAL A 128 4.11 9.47 6.55
C VAL A 128 5.31 10.24 7.11
N GLU A 129 5.72 11.33 6.45
CA GLU A 129 6.88 12.12 6.85
C GLU A 129 6.51 13.28 7.76
N SER A 130 5.35 13.90 7.52
CA SER A 130 4.90 15.05 8.29
C SER A 130 3.39 15.19 8.24
N VAL A 131 2.83 15.72 9.32
CA VAL A 131 1.43 16.14 9.41
C VAL A 131 1.40 17.52 10.06
N ARG A 132 0.70 18.46 9.42
CA ARG A 132 0.49 19.83 9.92
C ARG A 132 -0.98 20.19 9.77
N GLY A 133 -1.71 20.19 10.90
CA GLY A 133 -3.15 20.36 10.86
C GLY A 133 -3.81 19.26 10.01
N PRO A 134 -4.69 19.59 9.06
CA PRO A 134 -5.33 18.61 8.20
C PRO A 134 -4.44 18.11 7.05
N VAL A 135 -3.25 18.68 6.86
CA VAL A 135 -2.38 18.36 5.72
C VAL A 135 -1.26 17.42 6.13
N GLY A 136 -1.14 16.32 5.41
CA GLY A 136 -0.06 15.35 5.59
C GLY A 136 0.74 15.14 4.31
N ARG A 137 1.97 14.70 4.48
CA ARG A 137 2.90 14.39 3.38
C ARG A 137 3.54 13.04 3.63
N GLY A 138 3.59 12.20 2.61
CA GLY A 138 4.17 10.86 2.71
C GLY A 138 5.01 10.49 1.49
N LYS A 139 6.07 9.74 1.74
CA LYS A 139 6.82 9.06 0.68
C LYS A 139 6.15 7.77 0.33
N VAL A 140 6.03 7.52 -0.97
CA VAL A 140 5.36 6.34 -1.50
C VAL A 140 6.26 5.62 -2.50
N LYS A 141 6.11 4.30 -2.53
CA LYS A 141 6.70 3.46 -3.57
C LYS A 141 5.85 2.22 -3.80
N ALA A 142 5.89 1.73 -5.02
CA ALA A 142 5.33 0.44 -5.38
C ALA A 142 6.39 -0.42 -6.07
N THR A 143 6.42 -1.69 -5.73
CA THR A 143 7.36 -2.67 -6.29
C THR A 143 6.63 -3.90 -6.80
N VAL A 144 7.24 -4.60 -7.74
CA VAL A 144 6.80 -5.93 -8.20
C VAL A 144 8.00 -6.86 -8.07
N ASP A 145 7.87 -7.93 -7.28
CA ASP A 145 8.97 -8.86 -6.98
C ASP A 145 10.25 -8.13 -6.52
N GLY A 146 10.09 -7.10 -5.68
CA GLY A 146 11.18 -6.28 -5.18
C GLY A 146 11.73 -5.24 -6.16
N GLN A 147 11.28 -5.21 -7.42
CA GLN A 147 11.70 -4.24 -8.42
C GLN A 147 10.82 -2.98 -8.36
N LEU A 148 11.46 -1.82 -8.25
CA LEU A 148 10.77 -0.54 -8.18
C LEU A 148 9.95 -0.28 -9.45
N ALA A 149 8.62 -0.13 -9.31
CA ALA A 149 7.72 0.26 -10.39
C ALA A 149 7.45 1.76 -10.42
N VAL A 150 7.14 2.35 -9.27
CA VAL A 150 6.89 3.79 -9.14
C VAL A 150 7.28 4.25 -7.74
N ARG A 151 7.75 5.48 -7.63
CA ARG A 151 8.01 6.17 -6.37
C ARG A 151 7.65 7.64 -6.48
N GLY A 152 7.40 8.29 -5.35
CA GLY A 152 7.13 9.72 -5.30
C GLY A 152 6.83 10.20 -3.89
N THR A 153 6.32 11.41 -3.82
CA THR A 153 5.82 12.03 -2.59
C THR A 153 4.40 12.52 -2.82
N LEU A 154 3.50 12.17 -1.92
CA LEU A 154 2.11 12.59 -1.98
C LEU A 154 1.79 13.52 -0.82
N THR A 155 1.04 14.58 -1.12
CA THR A 155 0.45 15.46 -0.12
C THR A 155 -1.05 15.20 -0.10
N PHE A 156 -1.61 15.02 1.08
CA PHE A 156 -3.04 14.77 1.28
C PHE A 156 -3.62 15.76 2.28
N ALA A 157 -4.89 16.03 2.16
CA ALA A 157 -5.65 16.82 3.12
C ALA A 157 -6.79 15.96 3.68
N VAL A 158 -6.89 15.89 5.02
CA VAL A 158 -8.00 15.22 5.69
C VAL A 158 -9.13 16.26 5.82
N GLY A 159 -10.25 15.97 5.18
CA GLY A 159 -11.43 16.82 5.16
C GLY A 159 -12.59 16.28 6.00
N GLU A 160 -13.73 16.96 5.93
CA GLU A 160 -14.95 16.57 6.61
C GLU A 160 -15.50 15.24 6.10
N GLU A 161 -16.45 14.66 6.84
CA GLU A 161 -17.03 13.34 6.57
C GLU A 161 -17.61 13.23 5.15
N ALA A 162 -17.52 12.02 4.61
CA ALA A 162 -18.28 11.66 3.42
C ALA A 162 -19.77 11.63 3.79
N SER A 163 -20.53 12.62 3.35
CA SER A 163 -21.99 12.70 3.50
C SER A 163 -22.70 11.75 2.54
#